data_7e547ff5aa96ae379fa446a1e677bbc9
#
_entry.id   7e547ff5aa96ae379fa446a1e677bbc9
#
_cell.length_a   1.000
_cell.length_b   1.000
_cell.length_c   1.000
_cell.angle_alpha   90.00
_cell.angle_beta   90.00
_cell.angle_gamma   90.00
#
_symmetry.space_group_name_H-M   'P 1'
#
loop_
_entity.id
_entity.type
_entity.pdbx_description
1 polymer ?
#
loop_
_entity_poly.entity_id
_entity_poly.type
_entity_poly.pdbx_seq_one_letter_code
_entity_poly.pdbx_strand_id
1 'polypeptide(L)'
;MASILRVAACHASPAFLNARRTTDKAIALVKQAASNKANLVVFPETYISAFPIWSSLRPPTDNHWLFQRMVQESVYADGDEMEAVREAARSSGVLVSIGFSEKSRHSNGCLYNSNLIIGTEGEVLVHHRKLVPTFFEKLTWSPGDGHGLRVASTQFGRIGTLICGENTNALARYSMIAQAEQVHISTWPAIWPTRTLQKIPPSAENGVHQASTRGANYDNLAANRTRAAAHCFEAKCFGVACSGYLGEDAFEAIVDGASQPDVVTETLRAMPRAATFFLDPTGAPLPSFIYKDSQKQDMDALQSDEDILYADMQLEDCIEGKQYHDVVGGYQRLDIFDLKVDRSRKDPVKFL
;
A
#
# COMPACT_ATOMS: atom_id res chain seq x y z
N MET A 1 9.61 13.47 -28.11
CA MET A 1 9.68 14.12 -26.78
C MET A 1 9.42 13.02 -25.76
N ALA A 2 10.28 12.85 -24.78
CA ALA A 2 10.07 11.89 -23.70
C ALA A 2 8.75 12.27 -22.99
N SER A 3 7.86 11.29 -22.83
CA SER A 3 6.59 11.51 -22.15
C SER A 3 6.81 11.52 -20.64
N ILE A 4 6.58 12.66 -19.99
CA ILE A 4 6.59 12.77 -18.54
C ILE A 4 5.36 12.03 -18.00
N LEU A 5 5.57 11.11 -17.07
CA LEU A 5 4.51 10.47 -16.30
C LEU A 5 4.20 11.29 -15.05
N ARG A 6 3.02 11.89 -14.98
CA ARG A 6 2.55 12.51 -13.73
C ARG A 6 1.82 11.49 -12.87
N VAL A 7 2.30 11.29 -11.66
CA VAL A 7 1.71 10.40 -10.67
C VAL A 7 1.04 11.21 -9.56
N ALA A 8 -0.15 10.78 -9.16
CA ALA A 8 -0.92 11.29 -8.02
C ALA A 8 -1.03 10.20 -6.96
N ALA A 9 -0.46 10.38 -5.78
CA ALA A 9 -0.54 9.47 -4.66
C ALA A 9 -1.50 10.04 -3.60
N CYS A 10 -2.60 9.35 -3.36
CA CYS A 10 -3.66 9.79 -2.45
C CYS A 10 -3.32 9.43 -1.00
N HIS A 11 -2.83 10.39 -0.21
CA HIS A 11 -2.69 10.24 1.24
C HIS A 11 -4.05 10.51 1.89
N ALA A 12 -4.89 9.47 1.95
CA ALA A 12 -6.30 9.63 2.29
C ALA A 12 -6.78 8.52 3.23
N SER A 13 -7.74 8.88 4.12
CA SER A 13 -8.48 7.90 4.91
C SER A 13 -9.60 7.28 4.09
N PRO A 14 -9.90 5.99 4.28
CA PRO A 14 -11.18 5.44 3.86
C PRO A 14 -12.32 5.97 4.76
N ALA A 15 -13.58 5.82 4.36
CA ALA A 15 -14.69 5.77 5.29
C ALA A 15 -14.63 4.40 5.99
N PHE A 16 -14.32 4.38 7.27
CA PHE A 16 -13.95 3.17 8.00
C PHE A 16 -15.03 2.08 7.94
N LEU A 17 -14.65 0.90 7.45
CA LEU A 17 -15.53 -0.24 7.23
C LEU A 17 -16.85 0.16 6.54
N ASN A 18 -16.73 0.96 5.47
CA ASN A 18 -17.83 1.32 4.58
C ASN A 18 -17.35 1.36 3.13
N ALA A 19 -17.49 0.23 2.44
CA ALA A 19 -16.98 0.04 1.09
C ALA A 19 -17.57 1.05 0.11
N ARG A 20 -18.90 1.26 0.15
CA ARG A 20 -19.58 2.17 -0.78
C ARG A 20 -19.10 3.61 -0.64
N ARG A 21 -19.10 4.16 0.58
CA ARG A 21 -18.62 5.54 0.81
C ARG A 21 -17.16 5.72 0.45
N THR A 22 -16.33 4.70 0.71
CA THR A 22 -14.91 4.72 0.34
C THR A 22 -14.75 4.69 -1.17
N THR A 23 -15.54 3.88 -1.89
CA THR A 23 -15.55 3.85 -3.36
C THR A 23 -15.96 5.19 -3.95
N ASP A 24 -17.00 5.83 -3.41
CA ASP A 24 -17.44 7.16 -3.85
C ASP A 24 -16.32 8.21 -3.64
N LYS A 25 -15.62 8.15 -2.49
CA LYS A 25 -14.44 9.00 -2.20
C LYS A 25 -13.28 8.70 -3.18
N ALA A 26 -13.00 7.43 -3.46
CA ALA A 26 -11.98 7.04 -4.44
C ALA A 26 -12.26 7.62 -5.83
N ILE A 27 -13.49 7.52 -6.30
CA ILE A 27 -13.93 8.06 -7.60
C ILE A 27 -13.73 9.59 -7.64
N ALA A 28 -14.07 10.30 -6.56
CA ALA A 28 -13.87 11.74 -6.48
C ALA A 28 -12.38 12.11 -6.55
N LEU A 29 -11.51 11.38 -5.84
CA LEU A 29 -10.06 11.57 -5.87
C LEU A 29 -9.46 11.25 -7.24
N VAL A 30 -9.92 10.21 -7.94
CA VAL A 30 -9.52 9.90 -9.32
C VAL A 30 -9.83 11.07 -10.25
N LYS A 31 -11.05 11.60 -10.18
CA LYS A 31 -11.47 12.75 -11.00
C LYS A 31 -10.67 14.01 -10.67
N GLN A 32 -10.40 14.27 -9.40
CA GLN A 32 -9.56 15.39 -8.96
C GLN A 32 -8.13 15.25 -9.49
N ALA A 33 -7.51 14.09 -9.36
CA ALA A 33 -6.17 13.82 -9.86
C ALA A 33 -6.10 13.98 -11.39
N ALA A 34 -7.08 13.45 -12.12
CA ALA A 34 -7.18 13.58 -13.57
C ALA A 34 -7.33 15.04 -14.01
N SER A 35 -8.11 15.86 -13.29
CA SER A 35 -8.23 17.30 -13.58
C SER A 35 -6.90 18.05 -13.43
N ASN A 36 -6.01 17.55 -12.55
CA ASN A 36 -4.64 18.02 -12.34
C ASN A 36 -3.62 17.34 -13.26
N LYS A 37 -4.09 16.68 -14.34
CA LYS A 37 -3.27 16.05 -15.38
C LYS A 37 -2.46 14.83 -14.90
N ALA A 38 -2.87 14.15 -13.86
CA ALA A 38 -2.28 12.88 -13.49
C ALA A 38 -2.53 11.82 -14.58
N ASN A 39 -1.55 10.96 -14.82
CA ASN A 39 -1.64 9.80 -15.69
C ASN A 39 -1.85 8.50 -14.88
N LEU A 40 -1.37 8.49 -13.64
CA LEU A 40 -1.50 7.39 -12.69
C LEU A 40 -1.99 7.92 -11.34
N VAL A 41 -3.02 7.30 -10.79
CA VAL A 41 -3.54 7.59 -9.45
C VAL A 41 -3.31 6.37 -8.56
N VAL A 42 -2.70 6.59 -7.40
CA VAL A 42 -2.31 5.51 -6.46
C VAL A 42 -3.02 5.70 -5.14
N PHE A 43 -3.67 4.63 -4.66
CA PHE A 43 -4.32 4.57 -3.36
C PHE A 43 -3.53 3.69 -2.37
N PRO A 44 -3.72 3.90 -1.06
CA PRO A 44 -3.06 3.13 0.00
C PRO A 44 -3.42 1.63 0.00
N GLU A 45 -2.68 0.89 0.84
CA GLU A 45 -2.99 -0.50 1.20
C GLU A 45 -4.41 -0.61 1.76
N THR A 46 -5.20 -1.56 1.22
CA THR A 46 -6.59 -1.83 1.64
C THR A 46 -7.45 -0.59 1.82
N TYR A 47 -7.33 0.36 0.88
CA TYR A 47 -8.11 1.60 0.93
C TYR A 47 -9.61 1.31 0.98
N ILE A 48 -10.13 0.43 0.10
CA ILE A 48 -11.52 -0.01 0.20
C ILE A 48 -11.63 -1.06 1.30
N SER A 49 -12.49 -0.77 2.25
CA SER A 49 -12.84 -1.40 3.52
C SER A 49 -12.01 -0.95 4.71
N ALA A 50 -10.83 -0.40 4.54
CA ALA A 50 -9.85 0.01 5.56
C ALA A 50 -8.92 -1.13 6.05
N PHE A 51 -7.80 -0.73 6.66
CA PHE A 51 -6.83 -1.64 7.23
C PHE A 51 -7.24 -2.08 8.66
N PRO A 52 -7.15 -3.38 9.04
CA PRO A 52 -7.65 -3.90 10.31
C PRO A 52 -6.70 -3.61 11.49
N ILE A 53 -6.49 -2.33 11.81
CA ILE A 53 -5.59 -1.86 12.88
C ILE A 53 -5.99 -2.45 14.25
N TRP A 54 -7.28 -2.67 14.49
CA TRP A 54 -7.80 -3.27 15.74
C TRP A 54 -7.17 -4.63 16.06
N SER A 55 -6.76 -5.39 15.05
CA SER A 55 -6.16 -6.73 15.24
C SER A 55 -4.83 -6.69 15.99
N SER A 56 -4.14 -5.55 16.04
CA SER A 56 -2.92 -5.37 16.82
C SER A 56 -3.13 -4.74 18.18
N LEU A 57 -4.26 -4.06 18.39
CA LEU A 57 -4.50 -3.22 19.57
C LEU A 57 -5.49 -3.82 20.57
N ARG A 58 -6.31 -4.76 20.12
CA ARG A 58 -7.35 -5.39 20.92
C ARG A 58 -7.11 -6.89 20.99
N PRO A 59 -7.44 -7.56 22.10
CA PRO A 59 -7.43 -9.02 22.18
C PRO A 59 -8.24 -9.63 21.04
N PRO A 60 -7.78 -10.71 20.39
CA PRO A 60 -8.52 -11.32 19.27
C PRO A 60 -9.97 -11.69 19.60
N THR A 61 -10.24 -12.08 20.87
CA THR A 61 -11.58 -12.41 21.35
C THR A 61 -12.56 -11.23 21.38
N ASP A 62 -12.06 -10.00 21.38
CA ASP A 62 -12.86 -8.77 21.39
C ASP A 62 -13.22 -8.29 19.97
N ASN A 63 -12.70 -8.97 18.95
CA ASN A 63 -12.71 -8.47 17.57
C ASN A 63 -13.71 -9.17 16.65
N HIS A 64 -14.56 -10.09 17.16
CA HIS A 64 -15.46 -10.86 16.30
C HIS A 64 -16.42 -9.97 15.48
N TRP A 65 -16.97 -8.93 16.08
CA TRP A 65 -17.87 -8.01 15.41
C TRP A 65 -17.16 -7.14 14.37
N LEU A 66 -15.90 -6.72 14.64
CA LEU A 66 -15.07 -5.98 13.68
C LEU A 66 -14.69 -6.87 12.49
N PHE A 67 -14.34 -8.14 12.74
CA PHE A 67 -14.09 -9.10 11.67
C PHE A 67 -15.36 -9.35 10.83
N GLN A 68 -16.51 -9.53 11.48
CA GLN A 68 -17.80 -9.69 10.77
C GLN A 68 -18.09 -8.46 9.90
N ARG A 69 -17.90 -7.25 10.44
CA ARG A 69 -18.06 -6.00 9.67
C ARG A 69 -17.07 -5.92 8.52
N MET A 70 -15.80 -6.28 8.75
CA MET A 70 -14.79 -6.33 7.70
C MET A 70 -15.19 -7.27 6.56
N VAL A 71 -15.71 -8.46 6.88
CA VAL A 71 -16.22 -9.41 5.87
C VAL A 71 -17.38 -8.79 5.07
N GLN A 72 -18.32 -8.15 5.76
CA GLN A 72 -19.48 -7.51 5.10
C GLN A 72 -19.05 -6.42 4.12
N GLU A 73 -18.10 -5.59 4.54
CA GLU A 73 -17.62 -4.43 3.78
C GLU A 73 -16.43 -4.73 2.86
N SER A 74 -15.87 -5.94 2.88
CA SER A 74 -14.90 -6.36 1.86
C SER A 74 -15.61 -6.56 0.52
N VAL A 75 -14.87 -6.39 -0.59
CA VAL A 75 -15.45 -6.37 -1.94
C VAL A 75 -14.90 -7.51 -2.80
N TYR A 76 -15.63 -7.90 -3.83
CA TYR A 76 -15.10 -8.79 -4.86
C TYR A 76 -14.26 -8.00 -5.86
N ALA A 77 -13.18 -8.59 -6.36
CA ALA A 77 -12.32 -7.96 -7.36
C ALA A 77 -13.06 -7.65 -8.70
N ASP A 78 -14.14 -8.37 -8.94
CA ASP A 78 -15.08 -8.22 -10.08
C ASP A 78 -16.47 -7.76 -9.62
N GLY A 79 -16.57 -7.13 -8.42
CA GLY A 79 -17.82 -6.61 -7.86
C GLY A 79 -18.12 -5.16 -8.27
N ASP A 80 -19.28 -4.69 -7.86
CA ASP A 80 -19.83 -3.39 -8.28
C ASP A 80 -18.94 -2.21 -7.86
N GLU A 81 -18.32 -2.27 -6.66
CA GLU A 81 -17.43 -1.22 -6.18
C GLU A 81 -16.17 -1.11 -7.05
N MET A 82 -15.60 -2.26 -7.44
CA MET A 82 -14.41 -2.28 -8.30
C MET A 82 -14.77 -1.91 -9.73
N GLU A 83 -15.95 -2.29 -10.24
CA GLU A 83 -16.42 -1.84 -11.55
C GLU A 83 -16.63 -0.32 -11.58
N ALA A 84 -17.14 0.28 -10.49
CA ALA A 84 -17.29 1.74 -10.41
C ALA A 84 -15.93 2.47 -10.44
N VAL A 85 -14.88 1.90 -9.79
CA VAL A 85 -13.51 2.43 -9.88
C VAL A 85 -12.93 2.28 -11.30
N ARG A 86 -13.16 1.14 -11.94
CA ARG A 86 -12.75 0.87 -13.34
C ARG A 86 -13.40 1.85 -14.30
N GLU A 87 -14.69 2.15 -14.11
CA GLU A 87 -15.40 3.17 -14.90
C GLU A 87 -14.83 4.58 -14.65
N ALA A 88 -14.46 4.90 -13.40
CA ALA A 88 -13.80 6.18 -13.11
C ALA A 88 -12.43 6.29 -13.78
N ALA A 89 -11.64 5.21 -13.82
CA ALA A 89 -10.37 5.15 -14.55
C ALA A 89 -10.59 5.39 -16.05
N ARG A 90 -11.55 4.66 -16.65
CA ARG A 90 -11.91 4.77 -18.06
C ARG A 90 -12.40 6.17 -18.43
N SER A 91 -13.37 6.70 -17.72
CA SER A 91 -13.96 8.01 -18.00
C SER A 91 -12.98 9.17 -17.80
N SER A 92 -11.96 8.97 -16.95
CA SER A 92 -10.90 9.96 -16.70
C SER A 92 -9.65 9.75 -17.57
N GLY A 93 -9.52 8.61 -18.26
CA GLY A 93 -8.36 8.26 -19.08
C GLY A 93 -7.07 8.10 -18.29
N VAL A 94 -7.14 7.63 -17.03
CA VAL A 94 -5.99 7.50 -16.11
C VAL A 94 -5.80 6.04 -15.67
N LEU A 95 -4.56 5.68 -15.37
CA LEU A 95 -4.27 4.44 -14.66
C LEU A 95 -4.64 4.59 -13.17
N VAL A 96 -5.14 3.53 -12.55
CA VAL A 96 -5.44 3.52 -11.12
C VAL A 96 -4.80 2.29 -10.46
N SER A 97 -4.04 2.50 -9.38
CA SER A 97 -3.63 1.44 -8.46
C SER A 97 -4.39 1.58 -7.15
N ILE A 98 -5.15 0.57 -6.76
CA ILE A 98 -6.02 0.64 -5.58
C ILE A 98 -5.95 -0.62 -4.73
N GLY A 99 -5.68 -0.43 -3.42
CA GLY A 99 -5.72 -1.48 -2.41
C GLY A 99 -7.13 -1.72 -1.88
N PHE A 100 -7.49 -2.97 -1.61
CA PHE A 100 -8.80 -3.34 -1.06
C PHE A 100 -8.74 -4.66 -0.29
N SER A 101 -9.69 -4.85 0.63
CA SER A 101 -9.94 -6.15 1.23
C SER A 101 -10.83 -6.97 0.31
N GLU A 102 -10.29 -8.07 -0.24
CA GLU A 102 -10.94 -8.89 -1.24
C GLU A 102 -11.69 -10.04 -0.59
N LYS A 103 -12.97 -10.21 -0.94
CA LYS A 103 -13.76 -11.41 -0.63
C LYS A 103 -13.40 -12.57 -1.54
N SER A 104 -13.31 -13.77 -0.94
CA SER A 104 -13.29 -15.02 -1.70
C SER A 104 -14.71 -15.49 -2.02
N ARG A 105 -14.91 -16.01 -3.25
CA ARG A 105 -16.17 -16.66 -3.62
C ARG A 105 -16.30 -18.10 -3.07
N HIS A 106 -15.21 -18.64 -2.51
CA HIS A 106 -15.15 -20.01 -2.01
C HIS A 106 -15.38 -20.12 -0.49
N SER A 107 -15.43 -18.99 0.22
CA SER A 107 -15.64 -18.96 1.67
C SER A 107 -16.20 -17.62 2.11
N ASN A 108 -17.21 -17.66 3.00
CA ASN A 108 -17.83 -16.46 3.55
C ASN A 108 -16.94 -15.69 4.56
N GLY A 109 -15.81 -16.25 4.98
CA GLY A 109 -14.89 -15.63 5.92
C GLY A 109 -13.44 -15.55 5.41
N CYS A 110 -13.17 -16.00 4.18
CA CYS A 110 -11.84 -15.88 3.58
C CYS A 110 -11.68 -14.55 2.87
N LEU A 111 -10.73 -13.76 3.37
CA LEU A 111 -10.38 -12.44 2.82
C LEU A 111 -8.92 -12.43 2.39
N TYR A 112 -8.60 -11.57 1.43
CA TYR A 112 -7.24 -11.27 0.97
C TYR A 112 -6.97 -9.77 1.02
N ASN A 113 -5.73 -9.41 1.32
CA ASN A 113 -5.22 -8.06 1.12
C ASN A 113 -4.78 -7.95 -0.34
N SER A 114 -5.49 -7.17 -1.13
CA SER A 114 -5.34 -7.15 -2.58
C SER A 114 -5.10 -5.75 -3.14
N ASN A 115 -4.47 -5.69 -4.30
CA ASN A 115 -4.32 -4.47 -5.09
C ASN A 115 -4.65 -4.77 -6.56
N LEU A 116 -5.37 -3.84 -7.21
CA LEU A 116 -5.54 -3.83 -8.67
C LEU A 116 -4.72 -2.70 -9.29
N ILE A 117 -4.07 -2.99 -10.43
CA ILE A 117 -3.66 -1.96 -11.38
C ILE A 117 -4.68 -2.00 -12.52
N ILE A 118 -5.36 -0.89 -12.75
CA ILE A 118 -6.43 -0.70 -13.71
C ILE A 118 -5.90 0.20 -14.83
N GLY A 119 -6.12 -0.22 -16.07
CA GLY A 119 -5.74 0.51 -17.27
C GLY A 119 -6.66 1.68 -17.60
N THR A 120 -6.25 2.50 -18.57
CA THR A 120 -7.01 3.68 -19.01
C THR A 120 -8.33 3.35 -19.69
N GLU A 121 -8.52 2.10 -20.15
CA GLU A 121 -9.79 1.60 -20.70
C GLU A 121 -10.63 0.87 -19.64
N GLY A 122 -10.21 0.93 -18.36
CA GLY A 122 -10.87 0.26 -17.25
C GLY A 122 -10.60 -1.25 -17.16
N GLU A 123 -9.67 -1.78 -17.95
CA GLU A 123 -9.25 -3.18 -17.88
C GLU A 123 -8.37 -3.44 -16.65
N VAL A 124 -8.44 -4.64 -16.09
CA VAL A 124 -7.56 -5.06 -14.99
C VAL A 124 -6.24 -5.55 -15.57
N LEU A 125 -5.17 -4.77 -15.40
CA LEU A 125 -3.82 -5.10 -15.86
C LEU A 125 -3.10 -6.04 -14.89
N VAL A 126 -3.27 -5.82 -13.59
CA VAL A 126 -2.70 -6.65 -12.52
C VAL A 126 -3.72 -6.82 -11.41
N HIS A 127 -3.89 -8.06 -10.93
CA HIS A 127 -4.62 -8.39 -9.72
C HIS A 127 -3.67 -9.13 -8.77
N HIS A 128 -3.14 -8.40 -7.81
CA HIS A 128 -2.18 -8.92 -6.83
C HIS A 128 -2.86 -9.13 -5.48
N ARG A 129 -2.69 -10.33 -4.90
CA ARG A 129 -2.99 -10.64 -3.51
C ARG A 129 -1.68 -10.68 -2.73
N LYS A 130 -1.59 -9.95 -1.62
CA LYS A 130 -0.41 -9.96 -0.73
C LYS A 130 0.03 -11.39 -0.44
N LEU A 131 1.26 -11.72 -0.75
CA LEU A 131 1.78 -13.09 -0.66
C LEU A 131 1.60 -13.67 0.76
N VAL A 132 1.97 -12.87 1.76
CA VAL A 132 1.82 -13.27 3.17
C VAL A 132 1.39 -12.06 3.99
N PRO A 133 0.21 -12.10 4.65
CA PRO A 133 -0.16 -11.09 5.63
C PRO A 133 0.85 -11.03 6.77
N THR A 134 1.19 -9.81 7.22
CA THR A 134 2.26 -9.58 8.18
C THR A 134 1.73 -9.60 9.62
N PHE A 135 2.33 -10.44 10.49
CA PHE A 135 2.06 -10.49 11.93
C PHE A 135 0.56 -10.60 12.25
N PHE A 136 -0.05 -9.58 12.87
CA PHE A 136 -1.46 -9.56 13.26
C PHE A 136 -2.45 -9.52 12.08
N GLU A 137 -2.01 -9.15 10.89
CA GLU A 137 -2.83 -9.18 9.67
C GLU A 137 -3.35 -10.60 9.36
N LYS A 138 -2.62 -11.64 9.81
CA LYS A 138 -3.01 -13.06 9.68
C LYS A 138 -4.30 -13.41 10.42
N LEU A 139 -4.76 -12.56 11.34
CA LEU A 139 -6.06 -12.71 12.00
C LEU A 139 -7.23 -12.29 11.10
N THR A 140 -6.94 -11.60 10.00
CA THR A 140 -7.95 -11.08 9.07
C THR A 140 -7.81 -11.67 7.68
N TRP A 141 -6.59 -11.77 7.13
CA TRP A 141 -6.35 -12.15 5.75
C TRP A 141 -5.61 -13.45 5.58
N SER A 142 -5.96 -14.16 4.53
CA SER A 142 -5.27 -15.36 4.05
C SER A 142 -4.05 -15.00 3.21
N PRO A 143 -3.04 -15.89 3.14
CA PRO A 143 -1.95 -15.75 2.18
C PRO A 143 -2.47 -15.71 0.75
N GLY A 144 -1.86 -14.84 -0.08
CA GLY A 144 -2.12 -14.74 -1.50
C GLY A 144 -1.36 -15.80 -2.32
N ASP A 145 -1.17 -15.47 -3.59
CA ASP A 145 -0.51 -16.33 -4.59
C ASP A 145 0.45 -15.51 -5.46
N GLY A 146 1.24 -16.19 -6.30
CA GLY A 146 2.17 -15.53 -7.20
C GLY A 146 1.53 -14.93 -8.46
N HIS A 147 0.20 -15.04 -8.65
CA HIS A 147 -0.48 -14.57 -9.86
C HIS A 147 -0.21 -13.10 -10.14
N GLY A 148 -0.24 -12.26 -9.13
CA GLY A 148 -0.06 -10.82 -9.23
C GLY A 148 1.39 -10.32 -9.23
N LEU A 149 2.40 -11.20 -9.18
CA LEU A 149 3.81 -10.81 -9.34
C LEU A 149 4.10 -10.47 -10.81
N ARG A 150 3.43 -9.42 -11.30
CA ARG A 150 3.44 -8.95 -12.68
C ARG A 150 3.67 -7.45 -12.73
N VAL A 151 4.42 -7.02 -13.73
CA VAL A 151 4.57 -5.62 -14.08
C VAL A 151 3.66 -5.32 -15.26
N ALA A 152 2.77 -4.35 -15.12
CA ALA A 152 1.87 -3.90 -16.17
C ALA A 152 2.66 -3.12 -17.22
N SER A 153 2.61 -3.54 -18.48
CA SER A 153 3.07 -2.75 -19.63
C SER A 153 1.97 -1.80 -20.04
N THR A 154 2.20 -0.50 -19.91
CA THR A 154 1.24 0.55 -20.23
C THR A 154 1.82 1.53 -21.25
N GLN A 155 0.97 2.40 -21.81
CA GLN A 155 1.42 3.48 -22.67
C GLN A 155 2.33 4.51 -21.95
N PHE A 156 2.31 4.52 -20.61
CA PHE A 156 3.10 5.41 -19.76
C PHE A 156 4.33 4.71 -19.14
N GLY A 157 4.63 3.48 -19.53
CA GLY A 157 5.76 2.72 -18.98
C GLY A 157 5.35 1.44 -18.26
N ARG A 158 6.32 0.83 -17.58
CA ARG A 158 6.18 -0.46 -16.87
C ARG A 158 5.99 -0.23 -15.38
N ILE A 159 4.81 -0.58 -14.87
CA ILE A 159 4.37 -0.27 -13.52
C ILE A 159 4.12 -1.56 -12.74
N GLY A 160 4.74 -1.70 -11.59
CA GLY A 160 4.55 -2.80 -10.66
C GLY A 160 4.09 -2.34 -9.28
N THR A 161 3.62 -3.30 -8.48
CA THR A 161 3.19 -3.03 -7.10
C THR A 161 3.51 -4.20 -6.18
N LEU A 162 3.96 -3.86 -4.96
CA LEU A 162 4.04 -4.78 -3.82
C LEU A 162 3.42 -4.13 -2.58
N ILE A 163 2.76 -4.94 -1.76
CA ILE A 163 1.98 -4.47 -0.63
C ILE A 163 2.80 -4.55 0.66
N CYS A 164 3.08 -3.41 1.30
CA CYS A 164 3.61 -3.28 2.65
C CYS A 164 4.87 -4.13 2.91
N GLY A 165 4.79 -5.09 3.82
CA GLY A 165 5.89 -5.98 4.23
C GLY A 165 6.50 -6.81 3.09
N GLU A 166 5.79 -7.04 1.99
CA GLU A 166 6.33 -7.73 0.81
C GLU A 166 7.54 -7.00 0.21
N ASN A 167 7.62 -5.69 0.40
CA ASN A 167 8.75 -4.88 -0.04
C ASN A 167 10.06 -5.26 0.67
N THR A 168 10.03 -6.14 1.67
CA THR A 168 11.24 -6.76 2.26
C THR A 168 11.57 -8.13 1.69
N ASN A 169 10.68 -8.74 0.88
CA ASN A 169 10.91 -10.03 0.26
C ASN A 169 11.82 -9.86 -0.97
N ALA A 170 13.08 -10.23 -0.83
CA ALA A 170 14.08 -10.07 -1.89
C ALA A 170 13.70 -10.84 -3.18
N LEU A 171 13.06 -12.02 -3.08
CA LEU A 171 12.64 -12.81 -4.24
C LEU A 171 11.45 -12.17 -4.96
N ALA A 172 10.49 -11.61 -4.21
CA ALA A 172 9.38 -10.85 -4.79
C ALA A 172 9.91 -9.60 -5.51
N ARG A 173 10.79 -8.81 -4.87
CA ARG A 173 11.43 -7.65 -5.50
C ARG A 173 12.19 -8.04 -6.77
N TYR A 174 13.04 -9.05 -6.69
CA TYR A 174 13.79 -9.53 -7.86
C TYR A 174 12.87 -9.95 -9.00
N SER A 175 11.75 -10.62 -8.69
CA SER A 175 10.78 -11.03 -9.73
C SER A 175 10.13 -9.84 -10.43
N MET A 176 9.96 -8.69 -9.74
CA MET A 176 9.45 -7.45 -10.33
C MET A 176 10.54 -6.77 -11.16
N ILE A 177 11.76 -6.65 -10.64
CA ILE A 177 12.92 -6.07 -11.32
C ILE A 177 13.20 -6.78 -12.64
N ALA A 178 13.11 -8.12 -12.64
CA ALA A 178 13.33 -8.96 -13.82
C ALA A 178 12.30 -8.78 -14.95
N GLN A 179 11.25 -7.96 -14.73
CA GLN A 179 10.28 -7.58 -15.74
C GLN A 179 10.50 -6.15 -16.29
N ALA A 180 11.69 -5.59 -16.01
CA ALA A 180 12.09 -4.24 -16.42
C ALA A 180 11.13 -3.15 -15.89
N GLU A 181 10.76 -3.24 -14.62
CA GLU A 181 9.94 -2.26 -13.92
C GLU A 181 10.58 -0.86 -13.98
N GLN A 182 9.75 0.16 -14.23
CA GLN A 182 10.18 1.57 -14.29
C GLN A 182 9.56 2.40 -13.17
N VAL A 183 8.38 1.99 -12.69
CA VAL A 183 7.70 2.60 -11.54
C VAL A 183 7.27 1.50 -10.59
N HIS A 184 7.76 1.55 -9.37
CA HIS A 184 7.39 0.64 -8.30
C HIS A 184 6.44 1.31 -7.32
N ILE A 185 5.26 0.73 -7.12
CA ILE A 185 4.28 1.18 -6.15
C ILE A 185 4.41 0.32 -4.90
N SER A 186 4.72 0.96 -3.77
CA SER A 186 4.68 0.35 -2.46
C SER A 186 3.57 0.99 -1.63
N THR A 187 2.56 0.19 -1.24
CA THR A 187 1.40 0.67 -0.48
C THR A 187 1.52 0.29 0.99
N TRP A 188 1.05 1.17 1.88
CA TRP A 188 1.20 1.03 3.31
C TRP A 188 -0.08 1.45 4.06
N PRO A 189 -0.32 0.92 5.29
CA PRO A 189 -1.38 1.45 6.15
C PRO A 189 -0.96 2.79 6.76
N ALA A 190 -1.92 3.49 7.36
CA ALA A 190 -1.69 4.76 8.07
C ALA A 190 -0.74 4.63 9.26
N ILE A 191 -0.86 3.53 9.98
CA ILE A 191 -0.01 3.12 11.11
C ILE A 191 0.14 1.61 11.11
N TRP A 192 1.22 1.12 11.71
CA TRP A 192 1.44 -0.31 11.87
C TRP A 192 1.99 -0.61 13.27
N PRO A 193 1.11 -0.72 14.31
CA PRO A 193 1.53 -0.92 15.69
C PRO A 193 2.09 -2.32 15.90
N THR A 194 3.25 -2.38 16.54
CA THR A 194 3.85 -3.64 17.00
C THR A 194 3.67 -3.86 18.49
N ARG A 195 3.29 -2.80 19.21
CA ARG A 195 3.13 -2.78 20.68
C ARG A 195 2.05 -1.80 21.08
N THR A 196 1.33 -2.13 22.15
CA THR A 196 0.52 -1.17 22.89
C THR A 196 1.38 -0.42 23.90
N LEU A 197 0.98 0.81 24.25
CA LEU A 197 1.58 1.53 25.35
C LEU A 197 1.11 0.88 26.65
N GLN A 198 2.00 0.14 27.32
CA GLN A 198 1.72 -0.38 28.65
C GLN A 198 2.18 0.64 29.70
N LYS A 199 1.35 0.99 30.66
CA LYS A 199 1.79 1.68 31.86
C LYS A 199 2.73 0.74 32.61
N ILE A 200 4.01 1.10 32.75
CA ILE A 200 4.96 0.36 33.59
C ILE A 200 4.46 0.53 35.03
N PRO A 201 4.22 -0.57 35.77
CA PRO A 201 3.83 -0.44 37.17
C PRO A 201 4.89 0.31 37.96
N PRO A 202 4.53 1.17 38.93
CA PRO A 202 5.49 1.94 39.72
C PRO A 202 6.56 1.09 40.47
N SER A 203 6.30 -0.19 40.67
CA SER A 203 7.22 -1.16 41.27
C SER A 203 8.41 -1.54 40.37
N ALA A 204 8.38 -1.19 39.09
CA ALA A 204 9.46 -1.46 38.13
C ALA A 204 10.47 -0.30 38.00
N GLU A 205 10.24 0.84 38.68
CA GLU A 205 11.05 2.05 38.54
C GLU A 205 12.38 2.02 39.30
N ASN A 206 12.67 0.99 40.11
CA ASN A 206 13.89 0.90 40.93
C ASN A 206 15.11 0.29 40.21
N GLY A 207 15.04 0.05 38.94
CA GLY A 207 16.20 -0.29 38.11
C GLY A 207 16.50 0.88 37.18
N VAL A 208 17.69 1.43 37.24
CA VAL A 208 18.23 2.37 36.25
C VAL A 208 18.33 1.63 34.91
N HIS A 209 17.20 1.51 34.24
CA HIS A 209 17.16 1.12 32.85
C HIS A 209 16.97 2.40 32.04
N GLN A 210 18.05 2.87 31.44
CA GLN A 210 17.99 3.68 30.25
C GLN A 210 16.82 3.15 29.42
N ALA A 211 15.90 4.04 29.02
CA ALA A 211 14.84 3.73 28.10
C ALA A 211 15.46 3.05 26.87
N SER A 212 15.56 1.73 26.92
CA SER A 212 16.08 0.98 25.80
C SER A 212 15.07 1.12 24.69
N THR A 213 15.50 1.37 23.47
CA THR A 213 14.70 1.31 22.24
C THR A 213 13.99 -0.05 22.05
N ARG A 214 14.25 -0.99 22.94
CA ARG A 214 13.60 -2.32 23.03
C ARG A 214 12.16 -2.26 23.51
N GLY A 215 11.30 -1.53 22.99
CA GLY A 215 9.90 -1.49 23.43
C GLY A 215 9.10 -0.40 22.75
N ALA A 216 9.75 0.43 21.94
CA ALA A 216 9.08 1.44 21.15
C ALA A 216 8.56 0.85 19.82
N ASN A 217 7.47 1.41 19.32
CA ASN A 217 7.09 1.25 17.94
C ASN A 217 8.12 1.97 17.05
N TYR A 218 8.51 1.38 15.93
CA TYR A 218 9.47 2.00 15.04
C TYR A 218 8.84 3.14 14.22
N ASP A 219 9.68 4.04 13.72
CA ASP A 219 9.27 5.11 12.81
C ASP A 219 8.83 4.49 11.46
N ASN A 220 7.52 4.56 11.19
CA ASN A 220 6.93 4.01 9.97
C ASN A 220 7.43 4.72 8.71
N LEU A 221 7.65 6.05 8.76
CA LEU A 221 8.19 6.80 7.62
C LEU A 221 9.60 6.33 7.28
N ALA A 222 10.49 6.28 8.27
CA ALA A 222 11.89 5.85 8.06
C ALA A 222 11.96 4.39 7.58
N ALA A 223 11.16 3.50 8.17
CA ALA A 223 11.12 2.09 7.80
C ALA A 223 10.59 1.86 6.38
N ASN A 224 9.53 2.58 5.99
CA ASN A 224 8.95 2.47 4.64
C ASN A 224 9.87 3.07 3.59
N ARG A 225 10.53 4.22 3.92
CA ARG A 225 11.53 4.84 3.04
C ARG A 225 12.71 3.91 2.78
N THR A 226 13.23 3.24 3.81
CA THR A 226 14.34 2.28 3.67
C THR A 226 13.98 1.15 2.69
N ARG A 227 12.78 0.58 2.79
CA ARG A 227 12.33 -0.52 1.92
C ARG A 227 12.11 -0.05 0.48
N ALA A 228 11.41 1.06 0.30
CA ALA A 228 11.13 1.62 -1.01
C ALA A 228 12.42 2.08 -1.71
N ALA A 229 13.32 2.77 -1.01
CA ALA A 229 14.60 3.24 -1.54
C ALA A 229 15.52 2.08 -1.97
N ALA A 230 15.54 0.98 -1.20
CA ALA A 230 16.30 -0.21 -1.57
C ALA A 230 15.80 -0.78 -2.91
N HIS A 231 14.47 -0.88 -3.09
CA HIS A 231 13.91 -1.37 -4.37
C HIS A 231 14.25 -0.43 -5.53
N CYS A 232 14.05 0.88 -5.37
CA CYS A 232 14.37 1.87 -6.40
C CYS A 232 15.84 1.81 -6.81
N PHE A 233 16.75 1.73 -5.84
CA PHE A 233 18.19 1.63 -6.07
C PHE A 233 18.57 0.35 -6.81
N GLU A 234 18.02 -0.80 -6.41
CA GLU A 234 18.27 -2.11 -7.03
C GLU A 234 17.70 -2.18 -8.45
N ALA A 235 16.48 -1.72 -8.66
CA ALA A 235 15.76 -1.77 -9.93
C ALA A 235 16.14 -0.64 -10.90
N LYS A 236 16.72 0.47 -10.41
CA LYS A 236 16.83 1.74 -11.14
C LYS A 236 15.47 2.19 -11.68
N CYS A 237 14.47 2.23 -10.79
CA CYS A 237 13.11 2.65 -11.10
C CYS A 237 12.65 3.76 -10.16
N PHE A 238 11.63 4.52 -10.55
CA PHE A 238 10.96 5.45 -9.66
C PHE A 238 10.15 4.71 -8.60
N GLY A 239 10.02 5.30 -7.41
CA GLY A 239 9.23 4.78 -6.30
C GLY A 239 8.04 5.66 -5.95
N VAL A 240 6.88 5.02 -5.76
CA VAL A 240 5.67 5.62 -5.20
C VAL A 240 5.38 4.95 -3.87
N ALA A 241 5.68 5.60 -2.77
CA ALA A 241 5.27 5.12 -1.45
C ALA A 241 3.96 5.80 -1.07
N CYS A 242 2.86 5.04 -1.11
CA CYS A 242 1.52 5.55 -0.80
C CYS A 242 1.00 4.95 0.49
N SER A 243 0.80 5.80 1.50
CA SER A 243 0.31 5.39 2.82
C SER A 243 -1.10 5.94 3.07
N GLY A 244 -1.90 5.18 3.85
CA GLY A 244 -3.19 5.65 4.32
C GLY A 244 -3.07 6.76 5.36
N TYR A 245 -4.17 7.45 5.57
CA TYR A 245 -4.40 8.37 6.67
C TYR A 245 -5.35 7.72 7.70
N LEU A 246 -5.13 7.94 8.99
CA LEU A 246 -6.02 7.44 10.03
C LEU A 246 -7.10 8.50 10.33
N GLY A 247 -8.29 8.30 9.79
CA GLY A 247 -9.44 9.16 10.03
C GLY A 247 -10.00 9.02 11.44
N GLU A 248 -10.76 10.03 11.88
CA GLU A 248 -11.38 10.05 13.22
C GLU A 248 -12.41 8.93 13.38
N ASP A 249 -13.17 8.62 12.32
CA ASP A 249 -14.14 7.52 12.31
C ASP A 249 -13.49 6.15 12.56
N ALA A 250 -12.29 5.94 12.02
CA ALA A 250 -11.50 4.74 12.30
C ALA A 250 -11.00 4.73 13.74
N PHE A 251 -10.52 5.88 14.24
CA PHE A 251 -10.06 6.03 15.61
C PHE A 251 -11.18 5.69 16.61
N GLU A 252 -12.34 6.30 16.45
CA GLU A 252 -13.52 6.08 17.30
C GLU A 252 -13.96 4.62 17.28
N ALA A 253 -14.10 4.02 16.10
CA ALA A 253 -14.53 2.63 15.96
C ALA A 253 -13.55 1.60 16.54
N ILE A 254 -12.24 1.90 16.53
CA ILE A 254 -11.22 1.02 17.11
C ILE A 254 -11.24 1.12 18.65
N VAL A 255 -11.56 2.26 19.21
CA VAL A 255 -11.63 2.48 20.65
C VAL A 255 -12.96 1.96 21.24
N ASP A 256 -14.06 2.11 20.49
CA ASP A 256 -15.40 1.71 20.96
C ASP A 256 -15.47 0.20 21.25
N GLY A 257 -15.97 -0.14 22.44
CA GLY A 257 -16.09 -1.52 22.91
C GLY A 257 -14.75 -2.25 23.12
N ALA A 258 -13.62 -1.56 23.16
CA ALA A 258 -12.34 -2.15 23.53
C ALA A 258 -12.31 -2.47 25.04
N SER A 259 -11.70 -3.59 25.44
CA SER A 259 -11.53 -3.95 26.85
C SER A 259 -10.61 -3.00 27.63
N GLN A 260 -9.71 -2.29 26.92
CA GLN A 260 -8.79 -1.29 27.46
C GLN A 260 -8.80 -0.02 26.61
N PRO A 261 -9.90 0.76 26.60
CA PRO A 261 -10.06 1.88 25.69
C PRO A 261 -9.01 2.99 25.86
N ASP A 262 -8.57 3.25 27.10
CA ASP A 262 -7.54 4.25 27.37
C ASP A 262 -6.19 3.85 26.75
N VAL A 263 -5.77 2.58 26.90
CA VAL A 263 -4.53 2.06 26.33
C VAL A 263 -4.56 2.11 24.80
N VAL A 264 -5.70 1.74 24.21
CA VAL A 264 -5.90 1.81 22.75
C VAL A 264 -5.83 3.26 22.27
N THR A 265 -6.51 4.18 22.95
CA THR A 265 -6.52 5.61 22.66
C THR A 265 -5.11 6.22 22.72
N GLU A 266 -4.40 6.01 23.82
CA GLU A 266 -3.04 6.52 24.00
C GLU A 266 -2.09 5.94 22.96
N THR A 267 -2.21 4.62 22.64
CA THR A 267 -1.42 3.97 21.62
C THR A 267 -1.69 4.57 20.23
N LEU A 268 -2.94 4.71 19.82
CA LEU A 268 -3.30 5.29 18.53
C LEU A 268 -2.79 6.73 18.36
N ARG A 269 -2.82 7.54 19.44
CA ARG A 269 -2.32 8.92 19.42
C ARG A 269 -0.81 9.00 19.31
N ALA A 270 -0.09 8.14 20.02
CA ALA A 270 1.37 8.16 20.08
C ALA A 270 2.07 7.42 18.94
N MET A 271 1.31 6.64 18.12
CA MET A 271 1.90 5.89 17.01
C MET A 271 2.51 6.80 15.96
N PRO A 272 3.78 6.54 15.55
CA PRO A 272 4.35 7.19 14.37
C PRO A 272 3.51 6.93 13.13
N ARG A 273 3.07 7.99 12.46
CA ARG A 273 2.30 7.91 11.22
C ARG A 273 3.21 7.49 10.06
N ALA A 274 2.66 6.72 9.13
CA ALA A 274 3.28 6.53 7.84
C ALA A 274 3.13 7.79 6.97
N ALA A 275 3.86 7.86 5.87
CA ALA A 275 3.79 9.01 4.96
C ALA A 275 3.72 8.56 3.51
N THR A 276 3.16 9.42 2.67
CA THR A 276 3.18 9.31 1.20
C THR A 276 4.30 10.17 0.66
N PHE A 277 5.17 9.61 -0.18
CA PHE A 277 6.33 10.29 -0.79
C PHE A 277 6.75 9.60 -2.09
N PHE A 278 7.62 10.27 -2.85
CA PHE A 278 8.18 9.76 -4.09
C PHE A 278 9.71 9.63 -4.02
N LEU A 279 10.24 8.69 -4.81
CA LEU A 279 11.68 8.42 -4.90
C LEU A 279 12.10 8.37 -6.38
N ASP A 280 13.32 8.82 -6.65
CA ASP A 280 13.97 8.71 -7.95
C ASP A 280 14.63 7.33 -8.14
N PRO A 281 15.20 7.00 -9.32
CA PRO A 281 15.87 5.73 -9.59
C PRO A 281 17.15 5.47 -8.78
N THR A 282 17.62 6.41 -7.99
CA THR A 282 18.72 6.25 -7.04
C THR A 282 18.24 5.95 -5.61
N GLY A 283 16.93 6.00 -5.38
CA GLY A 283 16.32 5.86 -4.06
C GLY A 283 16.33 7.16 -3.25
N ALA A 284 16.74 8.28 -3.84
CA ALA A 284 16.66 9.59 -3.22
C ALA A 284 15.24 10.19 -3.33
N PRO A 285 14.87 11.18 -2.48
CA PRO A 285 13.59 11.86 -2.60
C PRO A 285 13.44 12.53 -3.98
N LEU A 286 12.30 12.29 -4.64
CA LEU A 286 11.93 12.95 -5.88
C LEU A 286 11.13 14.22 -5.55
N PRO A 287 11.43 15.38 -6.17
CA PRO A 287 10.64 16.60 -5.99
C PRO A 287 9.16 16.36 -6.25
N SER A 288 8.33 16.77 -5.32
CA SER A 288 6.89 16.55 -5.34
C SER A 288 6.13 17.80 -4.88
N PHE A 289 4.82 17.81 -5.07
CA PHE A 289 3.98 18.97 -4.81
C PHE A 289 2.53 18.58 -4.55
N ILE A 290 1.80 19.53 -3.95
CA ILE A 290 0.34 19.51 -3.83
C ILE A 290 -0.26 20.66 -4.61
N TYR A 291 -1.59 20.62 -4.82
CA TYR A 291 -2.34 21.79 -5.32
C TYR A 291 -3.14 22.40 -4.17
N LYS A 292 -2.82 23.65 -3.81
CA LYS A 292 -3.58 24.46 -2.88
C LYS A 292 -4.13 25.68 -3.61
N ASP A 293 -5.45 25.86 -3.54
CA ASP A 293 -6.15 26.94 -4.25
C ASP A 293 -5.77 27.02 -5.75
N SER A 294 -5.68 25.85 -6.40
CA SER A 294 -5.26 25.68 -7.80
C SER A 294 -3.81 26.09 -8.09
N GLN A 295 -3.01 26.39 -7.07
CA GLN A 295 -1.59 26.70 -7.20
C GLN A 295 -0.73 25.52 -6.75
N LYS A 296 0.34 25.27 -7.50
CA LYS A 296 1.33 24.26 -7.17
C LYS A 296 2.17 24.74 -5.98
N GLN A 297 2.23 23.91 -4.94
CA GLN A 297 3.06 24.14 -3.76
C GLN A 297 3.96 22.92 -3.55
N ASP A 298 5.27 23.14 -3.43
CA ASP A 298 6.23 22.08 -3.18
C ASP A 298 5.95 21.41 -1.84
N MET A 299 6.03 20.07 -1.83
CA MET A 299 5.76 19.23 -0.68
C MET A 299 6.54 17.92 -0.81
N ASP A 300 7.46 17.64 0.12
CA ASP A 300 8.31 16.45 0.06
C ASP A 300 7.58 15.16 0.45
N ALA A 301 6.61 15.26 1.36
CA ALA A 301 5.81 14.13 1.83
C ALA A 301 4.51 14.60 2.48
N LEU A 302 3.47 13.76 2.42
CA LEU A 302 2.24 13.91 3.20
C LEU A 302 2.25 12.91 4.35
N GLN A 303 2.01 13.37 5.58
CA GLN A 303 2.00 12.55 6.79
C GLN A 303 0.88 12.94 7.78
N SER A 304 0.65 14.24 7.97
CA SER A 304 -0.24 14.77 9.00
C SER A 304 -1.61 15.19 8.49
N ASP A 305 -1.73 15.42 7.19
CA ASP A 305 -2.94 15.92 6.56
C ASP A 305 -3.31 15.08 5.35
N GLU A 306 -4.61 14.91 5.10
CA GLU A 306 -5.11 14.28 3.89
C GLU A 306 -4.93 15.21 2.69
N ASP A 307 -4.30 14.71 1.64
CA ASP A 307 -4.24 15.39 0.35
C ASP A 307 -3.78 14.42 -0.76
N ILE A 308 -3.64 14.89 -1.97
CA ILE A 308 -3.03 14.21 -3.09
C ILE A 308 -1.64 14.78 -3.34
N LEU A 309 -0.60 13.96 -3.18
CA LEU A 309 0.77 14.32 -3.53
C LEU A 309 1.03 13.97 -5.00
N TYR A 310 1.66 14.88 -5.73
CA TYR A 310 1.98 14.72 -7.15
C TYR A 310 3.49 14.73 -7.37
N ALA A 311 3.96 13.93 -8.34
CA ALA A 311 5.31 14.03 -8.88
C ALA A 311 5.31 13.80 -10.38
N ASP A 312 6.28 14.41 -11.07
CA ASP A 312 6.53 14.25 -12.49
C ASP A 312 7.77 13.36 -12.68
N MET A 313 7.62 12.22 -13.37
CA MET A 313 8.67 11.21 -13.58
C MET A 313 9.06 11.16 -15.05
N GLN A 314 10.35 11.34 -15.32
CA GLN A 314 10.91 11.13 -16.66
C GLN A 314 11.48 9.73 -16.74
N LEU A 315 10.74 8.80 -17.34
CA LEU A 315 11.07 7.37 -17.27
C LEU A 315 12.40 7.00 -17.96
N GLU A 316 12.95 7.87 -18.77
CA GLU A 316 14.29 7.69 -19.36
C GLU A 316 15.39 7.72 -18.29
N ASP A 317 15.18 8.38 -17.13
CA ASP A 317 16.13 8.42 -16.03
C ASP A 317 16.37 7.03 -15.40
N CYS A 318 15.49 6.06 -15.67
CA CYS A 318 15.69 4.66 -15.29
C CYS A 318 16.86 3.97 -16.04
N ILE A 319 17.39 4.56 -17.10
CA ILE A 319 18.35 3.90 -18.01
C ILE A 319 19.78 4.12 -17.55
N GLU A 320 20.17 5.36 -17.26
CA GLU A 320 21.56 5.72 -16.97
C GLU A 320 22.17 4.87 -15.86
N GLY A 321 21.46 4.72 -14.75
CA GLY A 321 21.91 3.94 -13.60
C GLY A 321 22.18 2.48 -13.89
N LYS A 322 21.54 1.89 -14.92
CA LYS A 322 21.75 0.49 -15.30
C LYS A 322 23.10 0.23 -15.96
N GLN A 323 23.76 1.26 -16.49
CA GLN A 323 25.09 1.11 -17.08
C GLN A 323 26.12 0.65 -16.03
N TYR A 324 26.02 1.13 -14.81
CA TYR A 324 26.98 0.84 -13.75
C TYR A 324 26.43 -0.08 -12.65
N HIS A 325 25.12 -0.24 -12.55
CA HIS A 325 24.51 -1.09 -11.53
C HIS A 325 23.15 -1.64 -11.99
N ASP A 326 23.15 -2.81 -12.63
CA ASP A 326 21.95 -3.51 -13.08
C ASP A 326 21.89 -4.91 -12.45
N VAL A 327 20.97 -5.10 -11.51
CA VAL A 327 20.81 -6.37 -10.77
C VAL A 327 20.44 -7.53 -11.70
N VAL A 328 19.67 -7.28 -12.75
CA VAL A 328 19.23 -8.29 -13.70
C VAL A 328 20.13 -8.35 -14.93
N GLY A 329 20.60 -7.20 -15.43
CA GLY A 329 21.41 -7.15 -16.65
C GLY A 329 22.91 -7.40 -16.43
N GLY A 330 23.46 -6.98 -15.29
CA GLY A 330 24.90 -7.01 -15.02
C GLY A 330 25.34 -7.91 -13.87
N TYR A 331 24.51 -8.09 -12.86
CA TYR A 331 24.84 -8.87 -11.65
C TYR A 331 24.20 -10.24 -11.59
N GLN A 332 23.40 -10.63 -12.60
CA GLN A 332 22.79 -11.95 -12.64
C GLN A 332 23.85 -13.05 -12.78
N ARG A 333 23.59 -14.19 -12.16
CA ARG A 333 24.39 -15.41 -12.23
C ARG A 333 23.45 -16.58 -12.51
N LEU A 334 22.99 -16.67 -13.77
CA LEU A 334 22.04 -17.70 -14.24
C LEU A 334 22.62 -19.11 -14.18
N ASP A 335 23.96 -19.22 -14.05
CA ASP A 335 24.66 -20.46 -13.79
C ASP A 335 24.62 -20.93 -12.33
N ILE A 336 24.22 -20.03 -11.39
CA ILE A 336 24.13 -20.30 -9.94
C ILE A 336 22.68 -20.25 -9.45
N PHE A 337 21.89 -19.29 -9.92
CA PHE A 337 20.54 -19.02 -9.41
C PHE A 337 19.48 -19.31 -10.50
N ASP A 338 18.49 -20.14 -10.14
CA ASP A 338 17.30 -20.44 -10.96
C ASP A 338 16.05 -20.07 -10.17
N LEU A 339 15.55 -18.83 -10.37
CA LEU A 339 14.32 -18.38 -9.73
C LEU A 339 13.12 -18.72 -10.60
N LYS A 340 12.23 -19.57 -10.08
CA LYS A 340 10.94 -19.90 -10.69
C LYS A 340 9.80 -19.28 -9.86
N VAL A 341 8.89 -18.60 -10.53
CA VAL A 341 7.70 -17.99 -9.91
C VAL A 341 6.47 -18.69 -10.47
N ASP A 342 5.74 -19.41 -9.61
CA ASP A 342 4.43 -19.97 -9.98
C ASP A 342 3.38 -18.85 -9.94
N ARG A 343 2.90 -18.47 -11.12
CA ARG A 343 1.84 -17.44 -11.30
C ARG A 343 0.45 -18.04 -11.46
N SER A 344 0.27 -19.31 -11.18
CA SER A 344 -1.05 -19.91 -11.19
C SER A 344 -1.87 -19.44 -9.99
N ARG A 345 -3.17 -19.17 -10.23
CA ARG A 345 -4.15 -19.02 -9.16
C ARG A 345 -4.96 -20.30 -9.08
N LYS A 346 -4.99 -20.92 -7.90
CA LYS A 346 -5.64 -22.21 -7.69
C LYS A 346 -6.94 -22.02 -6.92
N ASP A 347 -7.98 -22.63 -7.43
CA ASP A 347 -9.23 -22.79 -6.68
C ASP A 347 -9.09 -23.93 -5.68
N PRO A 348 -9.76 -23.86 -4.50
CA PRO A 348 -9.69 -24.93 -3.49
C PRO A 348 -10.28 -26.25 -3.98
N VAL A 349 -11.21 -26.20 -4.94
CA VAL A 349 -11.84 -27.37 -5.57
C VAL A 349 -12.05 -27.12 -7.05
N LYS A 350 -11.73 -28.09 -7.86
CA LYS A 350 -12.12 -28.13 -9.27
C LYS A 350 -13.23 -29.16 -9.45
N PHE A 351 -14.42 -28.69 -9.76
CA PHE A 351 -15.53 -29.55 -10.14
C PHE A 351 -15.35 -29.96 -11.60
N LEU A 352 -15.40 -31.26 -11.89
CA LEU A 352 -15.22 -31.86 -13.23
C LEU A 352 -16.57 -32.22 -13.84
#